data_0f885972b2d05d5c402049196079d49f
#
_entry.id   0f885972b2d05d5c402049196079d49f
#
_cell.length_a   1.000
_cell.length_b   1.000
_cell.length_c   1.000
_cell.angle_alpha   90.00
_cell.angle_beta   90.00
_cell.angle_gamma   90.00
#
_symmetry.space_group_name_H-M   'P 1'
#
loop_
_entity.id
_entity.type
_entity.pdbx_description
1 polymer ?
#
loop_
_entity_poly.entity_id
_entity_poly.type
_entity_poly.pdbx_seq_one_letter_code
_entity_poly.pdbx_strand_id
1 'polypeptide(L)'
;MAKVIESASSKVALRTNAQLEVIVEQMKALQERAREIIEQASRDVDLIHAECRFQRVPGRVYHLYERADGHRFFSMLGPDEYGGAGPPGFVASYRYEHDESWTRLDEVEGRDRRRAEIQGFVSNRLLGASDAHRP
;
A
#
# COMPACT_ATOMS: atom_id res chain seq x y z
N MET A 1 -49.48 -28.28 -11.30
CA MET A 1 -49.38 -27.11 -10.39
C MET A 1 -48.15 -27.18 -9.50
N ALA A 2 -47.92 -28.27 -8.77
CA ALA A 2 -46.77 -28.40 -7.90
C ALA A 2 -45.40 -28.27 -8.62
N LYS A 3 -45.27 -28.86 -9.82
CA LYS A 3 -44.04 -28.76 -10.62
C LYS A 3 -43.74 -27.34 -11.11
N VAL A 4 -44.76 -26.53 -11.39
CA VAL A 4 -44.59 -25.14 -11.81
C VAL A 4 -44.10 -24.28 -10.65
N ILE A 5 -44.65 -24.49 -9.46
CA ILE A 5 -44.25 -23.77 -8.24
C ILE A 5 -42.83 -24.14 -7.84
N GLU A 6 -42.45 -25.41 -7.87
CA GLU A 6 -41.10 -25.87 -7.58
C GLU A 6 -40.10 -25.30 -8.60
N SER A 7 -40.41 -25.29 -9.88
CA SER A 7 -39.56 -24.70 -10.92
C SER A 7 -39.37 -23.20 -10.72
N ALA A 8 -40.47 -22.47 -10.38
CA ALA A 8 -40.40 -21.05 -10.10
C ALA A 8 -39.56 -20.76 -8.84
N SER A 9 -39.75 -21.54 -7.79
CA SER A 9 -38.94 -21.41 -6.54
C SER A 9 -37.47 -21.72 -6.79
N SER A 10 -37.16 -22.73 -7.60
CA SER A 10 -35.77 -23.07 -7.97
C SER A 10 -35.13 -21.96 -8.78
N LYS A 11 -35.85 -21.33 -9.70
CA LYS A 11 -35.35 -20.20 -10.50
C LYS A 11 -35.06 -18.98 -9.62
N VAL A 12 -35.93 -18.69 -8.65
CA VAL A 12 -35.71 -17.61 -7.69
C VAL A 12 -34.49 -17.91 -6.83
N ALA A 13 -34.36 -19.15 -6.33
CA ALA A 13 -33.19 -19.54 -5.52
C ALA A 13 -31.90 -19.41 -6.31
N LEU A 14 -31.84 -19.82 -7.57
CA LEU A 14 -30.69 -19.68 -8.44
C LEU A 14 -30.32 -18.21 -8.66
N ARG A 15 -31.30 -17.37 -8.91
CA ARG A 15 -31.07 -15.93 -9.07
C ARG A 15 -30.54 -15.29 -7.79
N THR A 16 -31.13 -15.64 -6.66
CA THR A 16 -30.73 -15.15 -5.35
C THR A 16 -29.29 -15.57 -5.02
N ASN A 17 -28.95 -16.84 -5.28
CA ASN A 17 -27.60 -17.34 -5.07
C ASN A 17 -26.59 -16.60 -5.97
N ALA A 18 -26.93 -16.34 -7.23
CA ALA A 18 -26.06 -15.60 -8.13
C ALA A 18 -25.83 -14.17 -7.64
N GLN A 19 -26.85 -13.51 -7.13
CA GLN A 19 -26.74 -12.17 -6.56
C GLN A 19 -25.88 -12.17 -5.29
N LEU A 20 -26.06 -13.18 -4.44
CA LEU A 20 -25.27 -13.33 -3.21
C LEU A 20 -23.83 -13.69 -3.50
N GLU A 21 -23.53 -14.45 -4.56
CA GLU A 21 -22.16 -14.75 -4.96
C GLU A 21 -21.37 -13.48 -5.27
N VAL A 22 -21.96 -12.53 -5.96
CA VAL A 22 -21.33 -11.24 -6.24
C VAL A 22 -20.97 -10.50 -4.94
N ILE A 23 -21.91 -10.49 -3.99
CA ILE A 23 -21.70 -9.86 -2.69
C ILE A 23 -20.58 -10.56 -1.91
N VAL A 24 -20.57 -11.89 -1.90
CA VAL A 24 -19.53 -12.68 -1.22
C VAL A 24 -18.16 -12.37 -1.83
N GLU A 25 -18.06 -12.28 -3.14
CA GLU A 25 -16.80 -11.91 -3.80
C GLU A 25 -16.32 -10.51 -3.40
N GLN A 26 -17.25 -9.56 -3.31
CA GLN A 26 -16.94 -8.20 -2.82
C GLN A 26 -16.48 -8.22 -1.36
N MET A 27 -17.13 -9.01 -0.51
CA MET A 27 -16.73 -9.17 0.89
C MET A 27 -15.33 -9.75 1.01
N LYS A 28 -14.99 -10.76 0.22
CA LYS A 28 -13.65 -11.36 0.19
C LYS A 28 -12.60 -10.34 -0.24
N ALA A 29 -12.89 -9.56 -1.27
CA ALA A 29 -11.99 -8.51 -1.75
C ALA A 29 -11.75 -7.45 -0.67
N LEU A 30 -12.78 -7.04 0.05
CA LEU A 30 -12.68 -6.07 1.13
C LEU A 30 -11.92 -6.64 2.32
N GLN A 31 -12.11 -7.92 2.67
CA GLN A 31 -11.35 -8.58 3.72
C GLN A 31 -9.86 -8.64 3.40
N GLU A 32 -9.52 -8.96 2.16
CA GLU A 32 -8.14 -8.97 1.70
C GLU A 32 -7.52 -7.57 1.77
N ARG A 33 -8.28 -6.55 1.36
CA ARG A 33 -7.86 -5.17 1.47
C ARG A 33 -7.60 -4.75 2.91
N ALA A 34 -8.50 -5.13 3.82
CA ALA A 34 -8.33 -4.86 5.25
C ALA A 34 -7.07 -5.53 5.80
N ARG A 35 -6.79 -6.76 5.39
CA ARG A 35 -5.58 -7.49 5.79
C ARG A 35 -4.32 -6.77 5.33
N GLU A 36 -4.28 -6.31 4.09
CA GLU A 36 -3.15 -5.56 3.54
C GLU A 36 -2.90 -4.27 4.33
N ILE A 37 -3.97 -3.55 4.69
CA ILE A 37 -3.87 -2.32 5.48
C ILE A 37 -3.29 -2.60 6.87
N ILE A 38 -3.75 -3.67 7.52
CA ILE A 38 -3.27 -4.06 8.84
C ILE A 38 -1.80 -4.48 8.79
N GLU A 39 -1.41 -5.26 7.79
CA GLU A 39 -0.02 -5.69 7.61
C GLU A 39 0.90 -4.50 7.35
N GLN A 40 0.45 -3.53 6.54
CA GLN A 40 1.20 -2.32 6.29
C GLN A 40 1.35 -1.48 7.57
N ALA A 41 0.28 -1.32 8.34
CA ALA A 41 0.33 -0.60 9.61
C ALA A 41 1.29 -1.27 10.60
N SER A 42 1.31 -2.59 10.64
CA SER A 42 2.24 -3.34 11.49
C SER A 42 3.69 -3.10 11.08
N ARG A 43 3.98 -3.11 9.78
CA ARG A 43 5.31 -2.77 9.27
C ARG A 43 5.72 -1.34 9.61
N ASP A 44 4.79 -0.40 9.49
CA ASP A 44 5.05 1.01 9.81
C ASP A 44 5.38 1.21 11.29
N VAL A 45 4.70 0.49 12.18
CA VAL A 45 5.02 0.52 13.62
C VAL A 45 6.44 -0.01 13.87
N ASP A 46 6.82 -1.11 13.24
CA ASP A 46 8.17 -1.66 13.36
C ASP A 46 9.24 -0.67 12.88
N LEU A 47 8.97 0.06 11.80
CA LEU A 47 9.88 1.07 11.26
C LEU A 47 10.00 2.29 12.17
N ILE A 48 8.92 2.70 12.83
CA ILE A 48 8.94 3.80 13.79
C ILE A 48 9.86 3.48 14.98
N HIS A 49 9.90 2.22 15.40
CA HIS A 49 10.73 1.77 16.51
C HIS A 49 12.18 1.51 16.13
N ALA A 50 12.54 1.53 14.85
CA ALA A 50 13.92 1.38 14.44
C ALA A 50 14.76 2.59 14.87
N GLU A 51 15.96 2.34 15.37
CA GLU A 51 16.88 3.42 15.80
C GLU A 51 17.31 4.25 14.59
N CYS A 52 17.28 5.57 14.74
CA CYS A 52 17.76 6.49 13.72
C CYS A 52 18.56 7.61 14.40
N ARG A 53 19.87 7.64 14.15
CA ARG A 53 20.81 8.59 14.79
C ARG A 53 21.02 9.86 13.99
N PHE A 54 20.32 10.02 12.89
CA PHE A 54 20.42 11.20 12.03
C PHE A 54 19.05 11.81 11.83
N GLN A 55 19.02 13.05 11.38
CA GLN A 55 17.76 13.71 11.05
C GLN A 55 17.21 13.14 9.72
N ARG A 56 15.97 12.70 9.73
CA ARG A 56 15.31 12.18 8.56
C ARG A 56 14.87 13.32 7.66
N VAL A 57 15.19 13.21 6.39
CA VAL A 57 14.82 14.21 5.38
C VAL A 57 13.80 13.60 4.43
N PRO A 58 12.57 14.18 4.35
CA PRO A 58 11.56 13.68 3.41
C PRO A 58 12.08 13.64 1.98
N GLY A 59 11.74 12.58 1.26
CA GLY A 59 12.19 12.34 -0.10
C GLY A 59 13.48 11.55 -0.22
N ARG A 60 14.25 11.42 0.85
CA ARG A 60 15.50 10.64 0.83
C ARG A 60 15.26 9.18 1.15
N VAL A 61 16.15 8.34 0.63
CA VAL A 61 16.15 6.90 0.86
C VAL A 61 17.13 6.57 1.98
N TYR A 62 16.66 5.75 2.92
CA TYR A 62 17.45 5.23 4.04
C TYR A 62 17.39 3.71 4.03
N HIS A 63 18.36 3.07 4.66
CA HIS A 63 18.56 1.64 4.59
C HIS A 63 18.42 1.01 5.97
N LEU A 64 17.56 0.01 6.09
CA LEU A 64 17.27 -0.67 7.34
C LEU A 64 18.16 -1.89 7.49
N TYR A 65 18.80 -2.00 8.65
CA TYR A 65 19.63 -3.14 9.05
C TYR A 65 19.11 -3.75 10.34
N GLU A 66 19.32 -5.04 10.51
CA GLU A 66 18.98 -5.76 11.73
C GLU A 66 20.24 -6.45 12.27
N ARG A 67 20.57 -6.18 13.53
CA ARG A 67 21.68 -6.85 14.22
C ARG A 67 21.26 -8.26 14.63
N ALA A 68 22.26 -9.09 14.99
CA ALA A 68 22.03 -10.46 15.42
C ALA A 68 21.12 -10.56 16.65
N ASP A 69 21.08 -9.53 17.49
CA ASP A 69 20.20 -9.45 18.66
C ASP A 69 18.78 -8.99 18.34
N GLY A 70 18.47 -8.74 17.06
CA GLY A 70 17.16 -8.26 16.62
C GLY A 70 17.00 -6.75 16.64
N HIS A 71 18.00 -6.00 17.11
CA HIS A 71 17.95 -4.55 17.10
C HIS A 71 18.03 -4.00 15.67
N ARG A 72 17.07 -3.15 15.30
CA ARG A 72 17.00 -2.54 13.98
C ARG A 72 17.44 -1.09 14.02
N PHE A 73 18.16 -0.67 12.98
CA PHE A 73 18.61 0.70 12.83
C PHE A 73 18.63 1.12 11.37
N PHE A 74 18.48 2.42 11.15
CA PHE A 74 18.60 3.00 9.81
C PHE A 74 20.01 3.52 9.57
N SER A 75 20.48 3.40 8.35
CA SER A 75 21.73 3.98 7.85
C SER A 75 21.45 4.81 6.61
N MET A 76 22.24 5.85 6.42
CA MET A 76 22.22 6.64 5.19
C MET A 76 22.84 5.88 4.02
N LEU A 77 23.65 4.86 4.29
CA LEU A 77 24.39 4.10 3.30
C LEU A 77 23.76 2.72 3.07
N GLY A 78 23.55 2.37 1.81
CA GLY A 78 23.15 1.03 1.39
C GLY A 78 24.32 0.06 1.38
N PRO A 79 24.06 -1.26 1.21
CA PRO A 79 25.11 -2.28 1.19
C PRO A 79 26.21 -2.02 0.17
N ASP A 80 25.85 -1.53 -1.00
CA ASP A 80 26.79 -1.25 -2.09
C ASP A 80 27.69 -0.04 -1.79
N GLU A 81 27.20 0.89 -1.00
CA GLU A 81 27.90 2.12 -0.67
C GLU A 81 28.97 1.94 0.42
N TYR A 82 28.92 0.82 1.15
CA TYR A 82 29.93 0.50 2.15
C TYR A 82 31.20 -0.14 1.56
N GLY A 83 31.24 -0.39 0.26
CA GLY A 83 32.42 -0.99 -0.38
C GLY A 83 32.74 -2.41 0.08
N GLY A 84 31.75 -3.18 0.48
CA GLY A 84 31.90 -4.55 0.97
C GLY A 84 32.24 -4.66 2.45
N ALA A 85 32.42 -3.55 3.17
CA ALA A 85 32.74 -3.53 4.60
C ALA A 85 31.58 -3.03 5.47
N GLY A 86 30.37 -3.04 4.93
CA GLY A 86 29.20 -2.58 5.65
C GLY A 86 28.71 -3.54 6.72
N PRO A 87 27.78 -3.09 7.60
CA PRO A 87 27.23 -3.95 8.62
C PRO A 87 26.43 -5.10 7.99
N PRO A 88 26.45 -6.30 8.60
CA PRO A 88 25.61 -7.39 8.15
C PRO A 88 24.14 -7.11 8.52
N GLY A 89 23.23 -7.87 7.93
CA GLY A 89 21.83 -7.81 8.32
C GLY A 89 21.01 -6.77 7.59
N PHE A 90 21.37 -6.46 6.35
CA PHE A 90 20.54 -5.60 5.52
C PHE A 90 19.14 -6.19 5.36
N VAL A 91 18.11 -5.39 5.65
CA VAL A 91 16.70 -5.79 5.55
C VAL A 91 16.07 -5.25 4.27
N ALA A 92 16.02 -3.95 4.11
CA ALA A 92 15.43 -3.29 2.94
C ALA A 92 15.75 -1.80 2.95
N SER A 93 15.51 -1.16 1.81
CA SER A 93 15.63 0.29 1.67
C SER A 93 14.24 0.93 1.62
N TYR A 94 14.11 2.11 2.21
CA TYR A 94 12.85 2.84 2.32
C TYR A 94 13.05 4.31 2.01
N ARG A 95 12.07 4.91 1.36
CA ARG A 95 12.01 6.37 1.20
C ARG A 95 11.19 6.95 2.34
N TYR A 96 11.72 7.96 3.03
CA TYR A 96 11.00 8.69 4.05
C TYR A 96 10.08 9.72 3.40
N GLU A 97 8.82 9.75 3.84
CA GLU A 97 7.79 10.60 3.23
C GLU A 97 7.52 11.85 4.07
N HIS A 98 6.86 12.85 3.48
CA HIS A 98 6.51 14.10 4.16
C HIS A 98 5.52 13.92 5.31
N ASP A 99 4.70 12.87 5.25
CA ASP A 99 3.75 12.52 6.32
C ASP A 99 4.36 11.63 7.41
N GLU A 100 5.70 11.49 7.40
CA GLU A 100 6.46 10.65 8.33
C GLU A 100 6.24 9.15 8.16
N SER A 101 5.63 8.74 7.06
CA SER A 101 5.54 7.33 6.67
C SER A 101 6.76 6.89 5.87
N TRP A 102 6.87 5.59 5.66
CA TRP A 102 7.95 4.97 4.91
C TRP A 102 7.39 4.21 3.72
N THR A 103 8.02 4.38 2.57
CA THR A 103 7.69 3.62 1.37
C THR A 103 8.88 2.73 1.01
N ARG A 104 8.65 1.43 0.95
CA ARG A 104 9.69 0.49 0.52
C ARG A 104 10.16 0.87 -0.89
N LEU A 105 11.46 0.79 -1.13
CA LEU A 105 12.05 1.29 -2.37
C LEU A 105 11.47 0.63 -3.63
N ASP A 106 11.13 -0.65 -3.56
CA ASP A 106 10.51 -1.38 -4.67
C ASP A 106 9.03 -0.99 -4.91
N GLU A 107 8.43 -0.27 -3.99
CA GLU A 107 7.04 0.22 -4.08
C GLU A 107 6.94 1.71 -4.45
N VAL A 108 8.08 2.40 -4.54
CA VAL A 108 8.11 3.85 -4.76
C VAL A 108 7.48 4.25 -6.10
N GLU A 109 7.81 3.56 -7.17
CA GLU A 109 7.25 3.86 -8.50
C GLU A 109 5.73 3.72 -8.53
N GLY A 110 5.21 2.65 -7.94
CA GLY A 110 3.77 2.41 -7.87
C GLY A 110 3.05 3.45 -7.03
N ARG A 111 3.64 3.84 -5.89
CA ARG A 111 3.08 4.88 -5.02
C ARG A 111 3.06 6.25 -5.71
N ASP A 112 4.15 6.61 -6.36
CA ASP A 112 4.27 7.89 -7.06
C ASP A 112 3.31 7.96 -8.24
N ARG A 113 3.12 6.85 -8.96
CA ARG A 113 2.15 6.76 -10.05
C ARG A 113 0.72 6.96 -9.53
N ARG A 114 0.33 6.29 -8.46
CA ARG A 114 -1.00 6.46 -7.86
C ARG A 114 -1.22 7.89 -7.35
N ARG A 115 -0.20 8.47 -6.74
CA ARG A 115 -0.25 9.85 -6.26
C ARG A 115 -0.43 10.83 -7.42
N ALA A 116 0.29 10.64 -8.53
CA ALA A 116 0.16 11.45 -9.72
C ALA A 116 -1.22 11.32 -10.38
N GLU A 117 -1.77 10.11 -10.43
CA GLU A 117 -3.13 9.86 -10.94
C GLU A 117 -4.19 10.57 -10.11
N ILE A 118 -4.09 10.48 -8.79
CA ILE A 118 -5.00 11.15 -7.85
C ILE A 118 -4.87 12.66 -8.00
N GLN A 119 -3.65 13.17 -8.07
CA GLN A 119 -3.40 14.60 -8.25
C GLN A 119 -3.97 15.09 -9.57
N GLY A 120 -3.78 14.36 -10.66
CA GLY A 120 -4.35 14.66 -11.96
C GLY A 120 -5.87 14.68 -11.95
N PHE A 121 -6.48 13.68 -11.29
CA PHE A 121 -7.93 13.62 -11.12
C PHE A 121 -8.47 14.82 -10.34
N VAL A 122 -7.85 15.16 -9.22
CA VAL A 122 -8.24 16.30 -8.38
C VAL A 122 -8.10 17.61 -9.16
N SER A 123 -6.99 17.80 -9.87
CA SER A 123 -6.78 18.99 -10.68
C SER A 123 -7.80 19.13 -11.79
N ASN A 124 -8.12 18.05 -12.49
CA ASN A 124 -9.13 18.05 -13.54
C ASN A 124 -10.53 18.33 -13.01
N ARG A 125 -10.88 17.79 -11.83
CA ARG A 125 -12.20 17.98 -11.24
C ARG A 125 -12.40 19.35 -10.61
N LEU A 126 -11.36 19.89 -9.98
CA LEU A 126 -11.47 21.13 -9.20
C LEU A 126 -10.93 22.34 -9.96
N LEU A 127 -9.91 22.17 -10.79
CA LEU A 127 -9.19 23.26 -11.44
C LEU A 127 -9.22 23.20 -12.97
N GLY A 128 -9.39 22.02 -13.55
CA GLY A 128 -9.28 21.80 -14.99
C GLY A 128 -10.34 22.52 -15.82
N ALA A 129 -11.54 22.71 -15.27
CA ALA A 129 -12.62 23.42 -15.96
C ALA A 129 -12.29 24.89 -16.23
N SER A 130 -11.53 25.54 -15.37
CA SER A 130 -11.10 26.93 -15.57
C SER A 130 -9.99 27.06 -16.59
N ASP A 131 -9.12 26.07 -16.71
CA ASP A 131 -8.05 26.05 -17.70
C ASP A 131 -8.59 25.74 -19.10
N ALA A 132 -9.60 24.90 -19.21
CA ALA A 132 -10.27 24.57 -20.46
C ALA A 132 -10.98 25.75 -21.12
N HIS A 133 -11.32 26.79 -20.41
CA HIS A 133 -12.02 27.97 -20.88
C HIS A 133 -11.13 29.18 -21.16
N ARG A 134 -9.84 29.03 -21.00
CA ARG A 134 -8.89 30.07 -21.36
C ARG A 134 -8.66 30.09 -22.88
N PRO A 135 -8.83 31.24 -23.52
CA PRO A 135 -8.55 31.38 -24.94
C PRO A 135 -7.07 31.20 -25.26
#